data_dac539e8d5dbb6026b8814755271e443
#
_entry.id   dac539e8d5dbb6026b8814755271e443
#
_cell.length_a   1.000
_cell.length_b   1.000
_cell.length_c   1.000
_cell.angle_alpha   90.00
_cell.angle_beta   90.00
_cell.angle_gamma   90.00
#
_symmetry.space_group_name_H-M   'P 1'
#
loop_
_entity.id
_entity.type
_entity.pdbx_description
1 polymer ?
#
loop_
_entity_poly.entity_id
_entity_poly.type
_entity_poly.pdbx_seq_one_letter_code
_entity_poly.pdbx_strand_id
1 'polypeptide(L)'
;SKGFAMTGWRVGYIAAPQWISSACNKIQGQVTSATCAIAQKATETAMLASPSEVEHMRIAFHKRRDLMLEMLSEIPGIRTNTPDGAFYIFPDVSHYFGKSDGEKTISNSSDFCMYILNDAHVALVAGEAFGSPNCVRISYAASEENLIEAVKRMKKSLAKLQQNSEYKLA
;
A
#
# COMPACT_ATOMS: atom_id res chain seq x y z
N SER A 1 -5.82 5.19 14.09
CA SER A 1 -4.68 4.25 14.23
C SER A 1 -3.47 4.66 13.40
N LYS A 2 -3.66 5.16 12.15
CA LYS A 2 -2.54 5.40 11.23
C LYS A 2 -1.80 6.70 11.53
N GLY A 3 -2.54 7.81 11.68
CA GLY A 3 -1.95 9.13 11.92
C GLY A 3 -1.14 9.27 13.20
N PHE A 4 -1.40 8.43 14.20
CA PHE A 4 -0.71 8.43 15.48
C PHE A 4 0.15 7.18 15.72
N ALA A 5 0.47 6.40 14.67
CA ALA A 5 1.21 5.14 14.77
C ALA A 5 0.64 4.16 15.83
N MET A 6 -0.69 4.10 15.97
CA MET A 6 -1.41 3.32 16.98
C MET A 6 -2.04 2.04 16.42
N THR A 7 -1.44 1.43 15.40
CA THR A 7 -2.01 0.23 14.76
C THR A 7 -2.11 -0.96 15.71
N GLY A 8 -1.14 -1.13 16.61
CA GLY A 8 -1.11 -2.17 17.65
C GLY A 8 -2.13 -1.97 18.77
N TRP A 9 -2.63 -0.77 18.97
CA TRP A 9 -3.62 -0.44 20.02
C TRP A 9 -5.03 -0.92 19.68
N ARG A 10 -5.28 -1.34 18.45
CA ARG A 10 -6.57 -1.87 17.96
C ARG A 10 -7.75 -0.95 18.27
N VAL A 11 -7.65 0.31 17.91
CA VAL A 11 -8.63 1.36 18.17
C VAL A 11 -9.01 2.10 16.88
N GLY A 12 -10.25 2.49 16.80
CA GLY A 12 -10.83 3.38 15.81
C GLY A 12 -12.08 4.04 16.37
N TYR A 13 -12.59 5.06 15.69
CA TYR A 13 -13.84 5.72 16.06
C TYR A 13 -14.63 6.12 14.81
N ILE A 14 -15.90 6.34 15.00
CA ILE A 14 -16.78 6.93 14.00
C ILE A 14 -17.40 8.23 14.54
N ALA A 15 -17.62 9.19 13.67
CA ALA A 15 -18.49 10.33 13.90
C ALA A 15 -19.67 10.20 12.93
N ALA A 16 -20.89 10.04 13.45
CA ALA A 16 -22.06 9.76 12.65
C ALA A 16 -23.34 10.28 13.33
N PRO A 17 -24.46 10.44 12.61
CA PRO A 17 -25.76 10.72 13.21
C PRO A 17 -26.09 9.73 14.33
N GLN A 18 -26.84 10.20 15.35
CA GLN A 18 -27.12 9.44 16.58
C GLN A 18 -27.65 8.02 16.31
N TRP A 19 -28.56 7.87 15.35
CA TRP A 19 -29.17 6.59 15.04
C TRP A 19 -28.14 5.57 14.50
N ILE A 20 -27.15 6.01 13.70
CA ILE A 20 -26.03 5.16 13.23
C ILE A 20 -25.11 4.82 14.38
N SER A 21 -24.69 5.80 15.17
CA SER A 21 -23.80 5.58 16.32
C SER A 21 -24.44 4.62 17.32
N SER A 22 -25.72 4.75 17.60
CA SER A 22 -26.45 3.86 18.50
C SER A 22 -26.53 2.42 17.96
N ALA A 23 -26.79 2.25 16.66
CA ALA A 23 -26.82 0.94 16.02
C ALA A 23 -25.43 0.26 16.07
N CYS A 24 -24.37 1.00 15.74
CA CYS A 24 -22.99 0.50 15.80
C CYS A 24 -22.59 0.11 17.23
N ASN A 25 -22.94 0.94 18.23
CA ASN A 25 -22.66 0.65 19.63
C ASN A 25 -23.37 -0.63 20.10
N LYS A 26 -24.63 -0.83 19.70
CA LYS A 26 -25.39 -2.05 20.02
C LYS A 26 -24.75 -3.30 19.43
N ILE A 27 -24.35 -3.25 18.14
CA ILE A 27 -23.69 -4.38 17.47
C ILE A 27 -22.31 -4.64 18.09
N GLN A 28 -21.52 -3.59 18.27
CA GLN A 28 -20.19 -3.70 18.89
C GLN A 28 -20.25 -4.34 20.27
N GLY A 29 -21.22 -3.93 21.10
CA GLY A 29 -21.43 -4.49 22.44
C GLY A 29 -21.74 -5.98 22.45
N GLN A 30 -22.40 -6.51 21.41
CA GLN A 30 -22.72 -7.92 21.28
C GLN A 30 -21.58 -8.76 20.65
N VAL A 31 -20.81 -8.16 19.74
CA VAL A 31 -19.78 -8.88 18.97
C VAL A 31 -18.42 -8.92 19.70
N THR A 32 -17.97 -7.79 20.23
CA THR A 32 -16.64 -7.65 20.82
C THR A 32 -16.62 -6.98 22.20
N SER A 33 -17.79 -6.66 22.74
CA SER A 33 -18.02 -5.91 23.98
C SER A 33 -17.59 -4.44 23.87
N ALA A 34 -16.31 -4.15 23.99
CA ALA A 34 -15.77 -2.80 23.89
C ALA A 34 -14.27 -2.81 23.54
N THR A 35 -13.81 -1.69 23.00
CA THR A 35 -12.38 -1.43 22.87
C THR A 35 -11.73 -1.33 24.27
N CYS A 36 -10.52 -1.84 24.42
CA CYS A 36 -9.76 -1.77 25.66
C CYS A 36 -9.71 -0.33 26.22
N ALA A 37 -10.04 -0.16 27.50
CA ALA A 37 -10.12 1.15 28.16
C ALA A 37 -8.80 1.94 28.11
N ILE A 38 -7.66 1.25 28.21
CA ILE A 38 -6.33 1.86 28.08
C ILE A 38 -6.16 2.45 26.66
N ALA A 39 -6.56 1.70 25.63
CA ALA A 39 -6.51 2.18 24.23
C ALA A 39 -7.46 3.37 24.00
N GLN A 40 -8.64 3.37 24.62
CA GLN A 40 -9.56 4.52 24.56
C GLN A 40 -8.91 5.79 25.18
N LYS A 41 -8.29 5.66 26.34
CA LYS A 41 -7.63 6.80 27.02
C LYS A 41 -6.43 7.31 26.21
N ALA A 42 -5.63 6.40 25.67
CA ALA A 42 -4.53 6.80 24.77
C ALA A 42 -5.04 7.50 23.50
N THR A 43 -6.17 7.06 22.95
CA THR A 43 -6.81 7.70 21.78
C THR A 43 -7.32 9.10 22.11
N GLU A 44 -7.96 9.29 23.26
CA GLU A 44 -8.40 10.59 23.75
C GLU A 44 -7.21 11.56 23.82
N THR A 45 -6.11 11.13 24.42
CA THR A 45 -4.88 11.93 24.52
C THR A 45 -4.33 12.28 23.13
N ALA A 46 -4.27 11.32 22.22
CA ALA A 46 -3.80 11.53 20.85
C ALA A 46 -4.70 12.54 20.08
N MET A 47 -6.01 12.45 20.24
CA MET A 47 -6.96 13.35 19.56
C MET A 47 -6.97 14.77 20.10
N LEU A 48 -6.59 14.95 21.36
CA LEU A 48 -6.46 16.27 22.00
C LEU A 48 -5.06 16.89 21.83
N ALA A 49 -4.09 16.11 21.39
CA ALA A 49 -2.72 16.55 21.16
C ALA A 49 -2.63 17.53 19.96
N SER A 50 -1.62 18.40 19.99
CA SER A 50 -1.33 19.25 18.84
C SER A 50 -0.94 18.42 17.60
N PRO A 51 -1.37 18.79 16.40
CA PRO A 51 -0.88 18.19 15.17
C PRO A 51 0.66 18.19 15.03
N SER A 52 1.35 19.12 15.69
CA SER A 52 2.81 19.19 15.72
C SER A 52 3.48 17.95 16.31
N GLU A 53 2.80 17.23 17.19
CA GLU A 53 3.33 16.00 17.81
C GLU A 53 3.63 14.89 16.79
N VAL A 54 2.89 14.86 15.68
CA VAL A 54 3.03 13.86 14.62
C VAL A 54 3.65 14.42 13.32
N GLU A 55 4.02 15.70 13.31
CA GLU A 55 4.52 16.38 12.11
C GLU A 55 5.82 15.74 11.58
N HIS A 56 6.70 15.30 12.46
CA HIS A 56 7.93 14.58 12.09
C HIS A 56 7.63 13.29 11.31
N MET A 57 6.54 12.58 11.65
CA MET A 57 6.11 11.40 10.90
C MET A 57 5.58 11.77 9.51
N ARG A 58 4.78 12.84 9.41
CA ARG A 58 4.27 13.34 8.14
C ARG A 58 5.42 13.72 7.20
N ILE A 59 6.43 14.44 7.69
CA ILE A 59 7.62 14.82 6.92
C ILE A 59 8.38 13.58 6.45
N ALA A 60 8.59 12.60 7.33
CA ALA A 60 9.27 11.36 6.96
C ALA A 60 8.51 10.57 5.87
N PHE A 61 7.17 10.47 5.97
CA PHE A 61 6.37 9.82 4.95
C PHE A 61 6.35 10.60 3.62
N HIS A 62 6.34 11.92 3.66
CA HIS A 62 6.43 12.75 2.47
C HIS A 62 7.75 12.48 1.71
N LYS A 63 8.87 12.50 2.44
CA LYS A 63 10.20 12.20 1.88
C LYS A 63 10.25 10.80 1.25
N ARG A 64 9.72 9.78 1.93
CA ARG A 64 9.67 8.42 1.39
C ARG A 64 8.77 8.30 0.15
N ARG A 65 7.65 9.02 0.12
CA ARG A 65 6.79 9.10 -1.06
C ARG A 65 7.57 9.62 -2.27
N ASP A 66 8.22 10.77 -2.11
CA ASP A 66 8.94 11.42 -3.20
C ASP A 66 10.11 10.55 -3.70
N LEU A 67 10.88 9.96 -2.78
CA LEU A 67 11.93 8.98 -3.10
C LEU A 67 11.38 7.80 -3.92
N MET A 68 10.26 7.23 -3.49
CA MET A 68 9.66 6.09 -4.19
C MET A 68 9.14 6.46 -5.58
N LEU A 69 8.52 7.65 -5.73
CA LEU A 69 8.04 8.14 -7.03
C LEU A 69 9.22 8.36 -8.00
N GLU A 70 10.29 8.97 -7.55
CA GLU A 70 11.52 9.16 -8.31
C GLU A 70 12.07 7.82 -8.81
N MET A 71 12.30 6.88 -7.89
CA MET A 71 12.86 5.57 -8.23
C MET A 71 11.95 4.72 -9.14
N LEU A 72 10.64 4.76 -8.94
CA LEU A 72 9.69 4.04 -9.78
C LEU A 72 9.61 4.63 -11.19
N SER A 73 9.80 5.95 -11.35
CA SER A 73 9.84 6.61 -12.66
C SER A 73 10.99 6.13 -13.55
N GLU A 74 12.06 5.59 -12.95
CA GLU A 74 13.19 5.01 -13.67
C GLU A 74 12.92 3.59 -14.20
N ILE A 75 11.80 2.95 -13.82
CA ILE A 75 11.45 1.62 -14.29
C ILE A 75 10.56 1.75 -15.53
N PRO A 76 11.02 1.33 -16.72
CA PRO A 76 10.24 1.46 -17.95
C PRO A 76 8.89 0.76 -17.84
N GLY A 77 7.82 1.46 -18.22
CA GLY A 77 6.48 0.90 -18.26
C GLY A 77 5.71 0.92 -16.93
N ILE A 78 6.31 1.37 -15.83
CA ILE A 78 5.58 1.69 -14.59
C ILE A 78 5.05 3.12 -14.68
N ARG A 79 3.75 3.30 -14.45
CA ARG A 79 3.10 4.61 -14.45
C ARG A 79 2.49 4.89 -13.08
N THR A 80 2.94 5.96 -12.43
CA THR A 80 2.47 6.36 -11.11
C THR A 80 1.71 7.69 -11.17
N ASN A 81 0.76 7.87 -10.26
CA ASN A 81 0.24 9.18 -9.86
C ASN A 81 0.95 9.61 -8.58
N THR A 82 0.95 10.90 -8.28
CA THR A 82 1.42 11.41 -6.99
C THR A 82 0.27 11.33 -5.98
N PRO A 83 0.36 10.48 -4.95
CA PRO A 83 -0.69 10.40 -3.94
C PRO A 83 -0.64 11.60 -2.99
N ASP A 84 -1.80 12.18 -2.67
CA ASP A 84 -1.92 13.31 -1.73
C ASP A 84 -1.87 12.87 -0.26
N GLY A 85 -2.04 11.58 0.02
CA GLY A 85 -2.07 11.06 1.38
C GLY A 85 -1.84 9.56 1.46
N ALA A 86 -2.08 9.00 2.64
CA ALA A 86 -1.79 7.61 2.99
C ALA A 86 -0.28 7.29 2.95
N PHE A 87 0.06 6.03 2.80
CA PHE A 87 1.44 5.53 2.68
C PHE A 87 1.53 4.44 1.60
N TYR A 88 0.75 4.60 0.53
CA TYR A 88 0.71 3.70 -0.60
C TYR A 88 0.92 4.46 -1.91
N ILE A 89 1.63 3.82 -2.85
CA ILE A 89 1.63 4.17 -4.27
C ILE A 89 0.87 3.07 -5.00
N PHE A 90 0.13 3.44 -6.04
CA PHE A 90 -0.73 2.54 -6.78
C PHE A 90 -0.44 2.60 -8.28
N PRO A 91 0.75 2.12 -8.72
CA PRO A 91 1.19 2.18 -10.09
C PRO A 91 0.42 1.24 -11.00
N ASP A 92 0.20 1.68 -12.24
CA ASP A 92 -0.20 0.85 -13.36
C ASP A 92 1.02 0.05 -13.86
N VAL A 93 0.87 -1.25 -13.95
CA VAL A 93 1.90 -2.21 -14.39
C VAL A 93 1.48 -3.00 -15.63
N SER A 94 0.39 -2.60 -16.29
CA SER A 94 -0.16 -3.29 -17.46
C SER A 94 0.82 -3.44 -18.63
N HIS A 95 1.84 -2.58 -18.68
CA HIS A 95 2.96 -2.69 -19.64
C HIS A 95 3.65 -4.05 -19.59
N TYR A 96 3.58 -4.74 -18.47
CA TYR A 96 4.23 -6.06 -18.28
C TYR A 96 3.31 -7.22 -18.61
N PHE A 97 2.03 -6.98 -18.87
CA PHE A 97 1.11 -8.06 -19.25
C PHE A 97 1.47 -8.59 -20.64
N GLY A 98 1.50 -9.92 -20.77
CA GLY A 98 1.97 -10.62 -21.96
C GLY A 98 3.49 -10.82 -22.01
N LYS A 99 4.28 -10.26 -21.10
CA LYS A 99 5.73 -10.48 -21.04
C LYS A 99 6.08 -11.73 -20.24
N SER A 100 7.23 -12.34 -20.57
CA SER A 100 7.72 -13.58 -19.96
C SER A 100 9.23 -13.50 -19.72
N ASP A 101 9.69 -14.23 -18.72
CA ASP A 101 11.12 -14.51 -18.49
C ASP A 101 11.57 -15.84 -19.16
N GLY A 102 10.69 -16.50 -19.91
CA GLY A 102 10.89 -17.80 -20.53
C GLY A 102 10.23 -18.96 -19.76
N GLU A 103 9.94 -18.79 -18.47
CA GLU A 103 9.27 -19.78 -17.64
C GLU A 103 7.82 -19.36 -17.30
N LYS A 104 7.63 -18.09 -16.98
CA LYS A 104 6.35 -17.53 -16.53
C LYS A 104 5.94 -16.34 -17.38
N THR A 105 4.68 -16.32 -17.81
CA THR A 105 4.06 -15.18 -18.47
C THR A 105 3.20 -14.41 -17.47
N ILE A 106 3.33 -13.09 -17.45
CA ILE A 106 2.53 -12.21 -16.62
C ILE A 106 1.24 -11.86 -17.35
N SER A 107 0.10 -12.35 -16.88
CA SER A 107 -1.20 -12.12 -17.54
C SER A 107 -2.03 -11.02 -16.88
N ASN A 108 -1.77 -10.72 -15.59
CA ASN A 108 -2.55 -9.81 -14.77
C ASN A 108 -1.73 -9.28 -13.58
N SER A 109 -2.33 -8.43 -12.74
CA SER A 109 -1.65 -7.86 -11.58
C SER A 109 -1.31 -8.89 -10.50
N SER A 110 -2.06 -9.98 -10.38
CA SER A 110 -1.75 -11.06 -9.44
C SER A 110 -0.50 -11.83 -9.89
N ASP A 111 -0.39 -12.17 -11.18
CA ASP A 111 0.81 -12.80 -11.74
C ASP A 111 2.03 -11.90 -11.57
N PHE A 112 1.87 -10.59 -11.82
CA PHE A 112 2.92 -9.60 -11.59
C PHE A 112 3.39 -9.61 -10.14
N CYS A 113 2.47 -9.58 -9.16
CA CYS A 113 2.81 -9.65 -7.75
C CYS A 113 3.54 -10.94 -7.39
N MET A 114 3.09 -12.08 -7.90
CA MET A 114 3.72 -13.38 -7.66
C MET A 114 5.10 -13.48 -8.30
N TYR A 115 5.27 -12.93 -9.51
CA TYR A 115 6.57 -12.87 -10.17
C TYR A 115 7.58 -12.06 -9.34
N ILE A 116 7.20 -10.83 -8.94
CA ILE A 116 8.04 -9.95 -8.12
C ILE A 116 8.33 -10.57 -6.75
N LEU A 117 7.36 -11.24 -6.13
CA LEU A 117 7.57 -11.93 -4.86
C LEU A 117 8.63 -13.04 -4.98
N ASN A 118 8.54 -13.86 -6.00
CA ASN A 118 9.43 -15.02 -6.17
C ASN A 118 10.83 -14.64 -6.68
N ASP A 119 10.94 -13.70 -7.62
CA ASP A 119 12.22 -13.34 -8.24
C ASP A 119 12.94 -12.19 -7.54
N ALA A 120 12.19 -11.19 -7.06
CA ALA A 120 12.74 -10.01 -6.39
C ALA A 120 12.65 -10.06 -4.85
N HIS A 121 11.88 -11.00 -4.29
CA HIS A 121 11.55 -11.08 -2.85
C HIS A 121 10.94 -9.78 -2.31
N VAL A 122 10.05 -9.17 -3.10
CA VAL A 122 9.30 -7.97 -2.74
C VAL A 122 7.80 -8.28 -2.75
N ALA A 123 7.15 -8.08 -1.61
CA ALA A 123 5.72 -8.31 -1.46
C ALA A 123 4.91 -7.08 -1.91
N LEU A 124 3.99 -7.29 -2.85
CA LEU A 124 3.05 -6.30 -3.39
C LEU A 124 1.62 -6.81 -3.22
N VAL A 125 0.64 -5.95 -3.42
CA VAL A 125 -0.77 -6.35 -3.41
C VAL A 125 -1.39 -6.06 -4.76
N ALA A 126 -2.03 -7.08 -5.35
CA ALA A 126 -2.69 -6.95 -6.65
C ALA A 126 -3.85 -5.95 -6.59
N GLY A 127 -3.95 -5.12 -7.63
CA GLY A 127 -4.93 -4.05 -7.71
C GLY A 127 -6.37 -4.53 -7.92
N GLU A 128 -6.58 -5.77 -8.36
CA GLU A 128 -7.89 -6.41 -8.46
C GLU A 128 -8.66 -6.33 -7.14
N ALA A 129 -7.98 -6.52 -5.99
CA ALA A 129 -8.57 -6.39 -4.66
C ALA A 129 -9.14 -4.99 -4.37
N PHE A 130 -8.80 -4.00 -5.20
CA PHE A 130 -9.23 -2.59 -5.09
C PHE A 130 -9.99 -2.11 -6.32
N GLY A 131 -10.46 -3.02 -7.18
CA GLY A 131 -11.20 -2.70 -8.41
C GLY A 131 -10.36 -2.12 -9.55
N SER A 132 -9.03 -2.28 -9.50
CA SER A 132 -8.10 -1.73 -10.51
C SER A 132 -7.13 -2.81 -11.00
N PRO A 133 -7.56 -3.70 -11.93
CA PRO A 133 -6.83 -4.90 -12.31
C PRO A 133 -5.47 -4.63 -12.97
N ASN A 134 -5.26 -3.43 -13.51
CA ASN A 134 -3.99 -3.04 -14.13
C ASN A 134 -2.95 -2.52 -13.15
N CYS A 135 -3.32 -2.32 -11.89
CA CYS A 135 -2.47 -1.70 -10.88
C CYS A 135 -1.97 -2.70 -9.83
N VAL A 136 -0.96 -2.29 -9.09
CA VAL A 136 -0.52 -2.94 -7.85
C VAL A 136 -0.36 -1.92 -6.74
N ARG A 137 -0.56 -2.32 -5.49
CA ARG A 137 -0.35 -1.46 -4.34
C ARG A 137 1.02 -1.70 -3.73
N ILE A 138 1.80 -0.64 -3.58
CA ILE A 138 3.11 -0.62 -2.93
C ILE A 138 3.00 0.22 -1.66
N SER A 139 3.41 -0.33 -0.52
CA SER A 139 3.51 0.42 0.74
C SER A 139 4.90 1.04 0.87
N TYR A 140 4.97 2.32 1.24
CA TYR A 140 6.24 2.97 1.62
C TYR A 140 6.38 3.19 3.14
N ALA A 141 5.63 2.44 3.93
CA ALA A 141 5.75 2.41 5.39
C ALA A 141 6.89 1.46 5.84
N ALA A 142 8.09 1.68 5.31
CA ALA A 142 9.30 0.94 5.64
C ALA A 142 10.49 1.90 5.76
N SER A 143 11.69 1.41 6.14
CA SER A 143 12.88 2.26 6.15
C SER A 143 13.32 2.65 4.73
N GLU A 144 14.00 3.77 4.58
CA GLU A 144 14.47 4.25 3.27
C GLU A 144 15.38 3.22 2.61
N GLU A 145 16.27 2.56 3.37
CA GLU A 145 17.18 1.52 2.88
C GLU A 145 16.41 0.32 2.29
N ASN A 146 15.35 -0.13 2.99
CA ASN A 146 14.52 -1.22 2.51
C ASN A 146 13.73 -0.85 1.26
N LEU A 147 13.24 0.39 1.16
CA LEU A 147 12.53 0.88 -0.02
C LEU A 147 13.46 0.97 -1.23
N ILE A 148 14.66 1.51 -1.05
CA ILE A 148 15.69 1.60 -2.10
C ILE A 148 16.04 0.20 -2.60
N GLU A 149 16.31 -0.73 -1.68
CA GLU A 149 16.67 -2.09 -2.04
C GLU A 149 15.53 -2.83 -2.74
N ALA A 150 14.28 -2.66 -2.29
CA ALA A 150 13.12 -3.26 -2.92
C ALA A 150 12.96 -2.78 -4.38
N VAL A 151 13.05 -1.47 -4.64
CA VAL A 151 12.93 -0.94 -6.01
C VAL A 151 14.08 -1.38 -6.89
N LYS A 152 15.32 -1.45 -6.38
CA LYS A 152 16.46 -2.00 -7.13
C LYS A 152 16.23 -3.45 -7.55
N ARG A 153 15.72 -4.29 -6.65
CA ARG A 153 15.39 -5.69 -6.96
C ARG A 153 14.28 -5.79 -7.98
N MET A 154 13.22 -5.01 -7.83
CA MET A 154 12.12 -4.95 -8.81
C MET A 154 12.65 -4.54 -10.19
N LYS A 155 13.45 -3.49 -10.28
CA LYS A 155 14.05 -3.03 -11.55
C LYS A 155 14.87 -4.13 -12.23
N LYS A 156 15.72 -4.83 -11.46
CA LYS A 156 16.52 -5.96 -11.96
C LYS A 156 15.65 -7.14 -12.41
N SER A 157 14.61 -7.47 -11.68
CA SER A 157 13.67 -8.54 -12.00
C SER A 157 12.90 -8.23 -13.29
N LEU A 158 12.32 -7.04 -13.37
CA LEU A 158 11.53 -6.60 -14.53
C LEU A 158 12.36 -6.46 -15.83
N ALA A 159 13.65 -6.21 -15.71
CA ALA A 159 14.56 -6.17 -16.86
C ALA A 159 14.77 -7.54 -17.54
N LYS A 160 14.42 -8.65 -16.88
CA LYS A 160 14.49 -10.00 -17.45
C LYS A 160 13.31 -10.30 -18.37
N LEU A 161 12.20 -9.56 -18.22
CA LEU A 161 10.96 -9.82 -18.94
C LEU A 161 11.04 -9.34 -20.38
N GLN A 162 10.80 -10.26 -21.32
CA GLN A 162 10.78 -9.99 -22.75
C GLN A 162 9.36 -10.11 -23.32
N GLN A 163 9.12 -9.45 -24.47
CA GLN A 163 7.86 -9.62 -25.18
C GLN A 163 7.73 -11.09 -25.60
N ASN A 164 6.69 -11.75 -25.15
CA ASN A 164 6.44 -13.12 -25.61
C ASN A 164 5.97 -13.07 -27.07
N SER A 165 6.70 -13.76 -27.98
CA SER A 165 6.42 -13.75 -29.41
C SER A 165 5.05 -14.38 -29.77
N GLU A 166 4.42 -15.11 -28.85
CA GLU A 166 3.10 -15.73 -29.03
C GLU A 166 1.93 -14.83 -28.61
N TYR A 167 2.17 -13.76 -27.85
CA TYR A 167 1.13 -12.81 -27.43
C TYR A 167 0.94 -11.71 -28.48
N LYS A 168 0.30 -12.02 -29.60
CA LYS A 168 -0.34 -11.00 -30.44
C LYS A 168 -1.67 -10.66 -29.80
N LEU A 169 -1.80 -9.39 -29.36
CA LEU A 169 -3.07 -8.84 -28.92
C LEU A 169 -4.16 -9.12 -29.96
N ALA A 170 -5.17 -9.89 -29.57
CA ALA A 170 -6.41 -10.05 -30.32
C ALA A 170 -7.30 -8.84 -30.12
#